data_b545d59e3667a8e1bbb1b8c82f8f4b87
#
_entry.id   b545d59e3667a8e1bbb1b8c82f8f4b87
#
_cell.length_a   1.000
_cell.length_b   1.000
_cell.length_c   1.000
_cell.angle_alpha   90.00
_cell.angle_beta   90.00
_cell.angle_gamma   90.00
#
_symmetry.space_group_name_H-M   'P 1'
#
loop_
_entity.id
_entity.type
_entity.pdbx_description
1 polymer ?
#
loop_
_entity_poly.entity_id
_entity_poly.type
_entity_poly.pdbx_seq_one_letter_code
_entity_poly.pdbx_strand_id
1 'polypeptide(L)'
;MIENLLDSLKNRIENDNSIFDSVNSGNDFEKYVIQNLDELKMSGNDFEFKHNGPHSFPDLTIKFPDGYLFGLEIKFSSSGNWYSKGNSVFETHSNKENDEELAYKEIYILFGRKPKPKENKTNCEIRYSTYSNSIKKIEVTHSPRFAVNMSTDQKDIFSIINPEDTYLKFRVKSTSEKTEFIKNYFSKLTKSNNQDKWYVTNEEDTQIKPMNFSKLNNAEKSKILAESFILFPYDLFQKIGDYSEVGANMITRHFVYSTSLRDSFSAGGKTQIFDNIYIRYPKILNTFREKQEDIKNLLNNPQDNLEEICFSTWESRLGDSPLLKIDKSLSLLENYSNIILNLKPEMEIECIHSKEKSIKKIDLSLFWSIS
;
A
#
# COMPACT_ATOMS: atom_id res chain seq x y z
N MET A 1 -15.10 29.43 -2.70
CA MET A 1 -13.83 30.05 -2.23
C MET A 1 -12.66 29.16 -2.58
N ILE A 2 -12.43 28.05 -1.92
CA ILE A 2 -11.30 27.13 -2.24
C ILE A 2 -11.38 26.60 -3.68
N GLU A 3 -12.57 26.21 -4.15
CA GLU A 3 -12.75 25.69 -5.51
C GLU A 3 -12.41 26.73 -6.57
N ASN A 4 -12.77 27.99 -6.37
CA ASN A 4 -12.38 29.08 -7.28
C ASN A 4 -10.84 29.26 -7.35
N LEU A 5 -10.15 29.07 -6.21
CA LEU A 5 -8.69 29.09 -6.18
C LEU A 5 -8.11 27.92 -6.95
N LEU A 6 -8.67 26.72 -6.75
CA LEU A 6 -8.25 25.50 -7.44
C LEU A 6 -8.53 25.56 -8.95
N ASP A 7 -9.66 26.17 -9.36
CA ASP A 7 -9.95 26.43 -10.77
C ASP A 7 -8.96 27.41 -11.38
N SER A 8 -8.58 28.47 -10.65
CA SER A 8 -7.58 29.42 -11.09
C SER A 8 -6.21 28.77 -11.26
N LEU A 9 -5.79 27.95 -10.29
CA LEU A 9 -4.57 27.14 -10.36
C LEU A 9 -4.59 26.19 -11.56
N LYS A 10 -5.67 25.43 -11.72
CA LYS A 10 -5.85 24.50 -12.81
C LYS A 10 -5.71 25.20 -14.16
N ASN A 11 -6.47 26.27 -14.38
CA ASN A 11 -6.45 27.02 -15.63
C ASN A 11 -5.05 27.57 -15.94
N ARG A 12 -4.36 28.06 -14.92
CA ARG A 12 -3.03 28.61 -15.07
C ARG A 12 -2.01 27.54 -15.44
N ILE A 13 -2.01 26.40 -14.75
CA ILE A 13 -1.11 25.29 -14.98
C ILE A 13 -1.36 24.64 -16.35
N GLU A 14 -2.62 24.44 -16.72
CA GLU A 14 -2.99 23.80 -18.01
C GLU A 14 -2.66 24.70 -19.23
N ASN A 15 -2.56 26.03 -19.05
CA ASN A 15 -2.19 26.96 -20.10
C ASN A 15 -0.70 27.27 -20.15
N ASP A 16 0.11 26.78 -19.22
CA ASP A 16 1.57 26.97 -19.24
C ASP A 16 2.29 25.81 -19.93
N ASN A 17 2.68 26.03 -21.17
CA ASN A 17 3.41 25.02 -21.96
C ASN A 17 4.82 24.75 -21.41
N SER A 18 5.42 25.66 -20.66
CA SER A 18 6.79 25.50 -20.14
C SER A 18 6.91 24.43 -19.08
N ILE A 19 5.82 24.13 -18.38
CA ILE A 19 5.77 23.11 -17.33
C ILE A 19 6.02 21.69 -17.85
N PHE A 20 5.63 21.42 -19.11
CA PHE A 20 5.71 20.06 -19.66
C PHE A 20 7.15 19.53 -19.70
N ASP A 21 8.12 20.39 -19.96
CA ASP A 21 9.54 20.02 -20.01
C ASP A 21 10.24 20.17 -18.66
N SER A 22 9.82 21.13 -17.84
CA SER A 22 10.50 21.49 -16.59
C SER A 22 10.09 20.60 -15.39
N VAL A 23 8.85 20.12 -15.32
CA VAL A 23 8.35 19.30 -14.21
C VAL A 23 8.48 17.82 -14.53
N ASN A 24 9.33 17.11 -13.80
CA ASN A 24 9.58 15.67 -14.02
C ASN A 24 9.30 14.79 -12.79
N SER A 25 9.09 15.40 -11.63
CA SER A 25 8.86 14.73 -10.37
C SER A 25 7.71 15.36 -9.58
N GLY A 26 7.23 14.67 -8.54
CA GLY A 26 6.27 15.23 -7.59
C GLY A 26 6.81 16.50 -6.90
N ASN A 27 8.07 16.47 -6.50
CA ASN A 27 8.70 17.63 -5.86
C ASN A 27 8.81 18.86 -6.79
N ASP A 28 9.05 18.65 -8.08
CA ASP A 28 9.09 19.75 -9.04
C ASP A 28 7.69 20.34 -9.22
N PHE A 29 6.69 19.48 -9.30
CA PHE A 29 5.29 19.90 -9.43
C PHE A 29 4.80 20.65 -8.19
N GLU A 30 5.16 20.19 -7.00
CA GLU A 30 4.83 20.86 -5.75
C GLU A 30 5.41 22.27 -5.68
N LYS A 31 6.70 22.44 -6.01
CA LYS A 31 7.35 23.75 -6.09
C LYS A 31 6.65 24.65 -7.11
N TYR A 32 6.27 24.11 -8.25
CA TYR A 32 5.57 24.86 -9.29
C TYR A 32 4.17 25.32 -8.82
N VAL A 33 3.44 24.46 -8.12
CA VAL A 33 2.14 24.83 -7.52
C VAL A 33 2.31 25.95 -6.49
N ILE A 34 3.31 25.86 -5.63
CA ILE A 34 3.64 26.90 -4.64
C ILE A 34 3.93 28.25 -5.31
N GLN A 35 4.76 28.25 -6.35
CA GLN A 35 5.05 29.47 -7.12
C GLN A 35 3.77 30.09 -7.71
N ASN A 36 2.90 29.27 -8.27
CA ASN A 36 1.62 29.76 -8.83
C ASN A 36 0.66 30.31 -7.76
N LEU A 37 0.67 29.72 -6.55
CA LEU A 37 -0.07 30.28 -5.42
C LEU A 37 0.44 31.64 -4.99
N ASP A 38 1.76 31.83 -4.93
CA ASP A 38 2.37 33.14 -4.65
C ASP A 38 1.96 34.19 -5.68
N GLU A 39 2.00 33.84 -6.97
CA GLU A 39 1.61 34.73 -8.03
C GLU A 39 0.10 35.08 -8.02
N LEU A 40 -0.76 34.11 -7.68
CA LEU A 40 -2.19 34.34 -7.50
C LEU A 40 -2.45 35.29 -6.31
N LYS A 41 -1.71 35.13 -5.22
CA LYS A 41 -1.77 36.04 -4.07
C LYS A 41 -1.35 37.44 -4.44
N MET A 42 -0.25 37.61 -5.19
CA MET A 42 0.19 38.90 -5.69
C MET A 42 -0.80 39.56 -6.66
N SER A 43 -1.61 38.77 -7.36
CA SER A 43 -2.67 39.25 -8.26
C SER A 43 -3.95 39.73 -7.55
N GLY A 44 -3.96 39.77 -6.22
CA GLY A 44 -5.06 40.29 -5.43
C GLY A 44 -6.07 39.26 -4.92
N ASN A 45 -5.74 37.96 -5.01
CA ASN A 45 -6.54 36.94 -4.34
C ASN A 45 -6.23 36.96 -2.83
N ASP A 46 -7.28 37.01 -2.03
CA ASP A 46 -7.16 37.15 -0.58
C ASP A 46 -7.17 35.76 0.10
N PHE A 47 -5.99 35.22 0.31
CA PHE A 47 -5.73 34.00 1.08
C PHE A 47 -4.28 33.98 1.57
N GLU A 48 -4.04 33.20 2.59
CA GLU A 48 -2.71 32.84 3.06
C GLU A 48 -2.49 31.34 2.85
N PHE A 49 -1.23 30.95 2.66
CA PHE A 49 -0.90 29.52 2.65
C PHE A 49 0.44 29.27 3.34
N LYS A 50 0.59 28.06 3.86
CA LYS A 50 1.79 27.56 4.53
C LYS A 50 2.12 26.18 4.00
N HIS A 51 3.39 25.96 3.66
CA HIS A 51 3.93 24.62 3.40
C HIS A 51 4.15 23.90 4.74
N ASN A 52 3.60 22.68 4.88
CA ASN A 52 3.61 21.95 6.15
C ASN A 52 4.93 21.18 6.40
N GLY A 53 5.85 21.21 5.43
CA GLY A 53 7.16 20.58 5.52
C GLY A 53 7.18 19.12 4.97
N PRO A 54 8.39 18.56 4.84
CA PRO A 54 8.55 17.23 4.29
C PRO A 54 7.89 16.16 5.19
N HIS A 55 7.28 15.16 4.55
CA HIS A 55 6.55 14.07 5.20
C HIS A 55 5.32 14.48 6.00
N SER A 56 4.83 15.71 5.83
CA SER A 56 3.57 16.16 6.41
C SER A 56 2.40 15.86 5.47
N PHE A 57 1.22 15.68 6.02
CA PHE A 57 -0.03 15.55 5.28
C PHE A 57 -1.09 16.48 5.88
N PRO A 58 -1.79 17.28 5.07
CA PRO A 58 -1.53 17.57 3.65
C PRO A 58 -0.26 18.39 3.41
N ASP A 59 0.18 18.52 2.15
CA ASP A 59 1.40 19.27 1.79
C ASP A 59 1.29 20.76 2.14
N LEU A 60 0.11 21.36 1.93
CA LEU A 60 -0.14 22.79 2.21
C LEU A 60 -1.36 22.98 3.10
N THR A 61 -1.31 24.03 3.91
CA THR A 61 -2.46 24.62 4.61
C THR A 61 -2.82 25.95 3.96
N ILE A 62 -4.05 26.12 3.54
CA ILE A 62 -4.59 27.36 2.95
C ILE A 62 -5.59 27.97 3.92
N LYS A 63 -5.42 29.25 4.23
CA LYS A 63 -6.29 30.01 5.13
C LYS A 63 -6.95 31.16 4.37
N PHE A 64 -8.24 31.28 4.49
CA PHE A 64 -8.99 32.39 3.93
C PHE A 64 -9.33 33.44 5.01
N PRO A 65 -9.72 34.68 4.61
CA PRO A 65 -10.00 35.77 5.54
C PRO A 65 -11.12 35.49 6.54
N ASP A 66 -12.04 34.60 6.18
CA ASP A 66 -13.14 34.13 7.06
C ASP A 66 -12.64 33.16 8.16
N GLY A 67 -11.34 32.90 8.18
CA GLY A 67 -10.70 32.02 9.17
C GLY A 67 -10.74 30.52 8.84
N TYR A 68 -11.45 30.10 7.78
CA TYR A 68 -11.47 28.70 7.39
C TYR A 68 -10.12 28.20 6.88
N LEU A 69 -9.74 27.00 7.34
CA LEU A 69 -8.54 26.28 6.92
C LEU A 69 -8.91 25.16 5.96
N PHE A 70 -8.15 25.05 4.88
CA PHE A 70 -8.23 23.96 3.91
C PHE A 70 -6.85 23.30 3.77
N GLY A 71 -6.85 21.97 3.71
CA GLY A 71 -5.66 21.23 3.33
C GLY A 71 -5.57 21.07 1.82
N LEU A 72 -4.37 21.12 1.26
CA LEU A 72 -4.11 20.81 -0.14
C LEU A 72 -2.99 19.80 -0.23
N GLU A 73 -3.33 18.59 -0.68
CA GLU A 73 -2.37 17.55 -1.02
C GLU A 73 -2.04 17.64 -2.50
N ILE A 74 -0.77 17.56 -2.87
CA ILE A 74 -0.29 17.70 -4.24
C ILE A 74 0.25 16.38 -4.74
N LYS A 75 -0.24 15.94 -5.90
CA LYS A 75 0.24 14.71 -6.54
C LYS A 75 0.56 14.95 -7.99
N PHE A 76 1.56 14.22 -8.49
CA PHE A 76 1.97 14.31 -9.89
C PHE A 76 2.31 12.94 -10.48
N SER A 77 1.93 12.73 -11.74
CA SER A 77 2.26 11.54 -12.50
C SER A 77 2.92 11.89 -13.83
N SER A 78 4.20 11.57 -13.95
CA SER A 78 4.92 11.64 -15.22
C SER A 78 4.56 10.50 -16.19
N SER A 79 3.95 9.41 -15.70
CA SER A 79 3.54 8.26 -16.51
C SER A 79 2.17 8.41 -17.16
N GLY A 80 1.49 9.52 -16.96
CA GLY A 80 0.20 9.83 -17.54
C GLY A 80 -1.00 9.11 -16.92
N ASN A 81 -0.84 8.55 -15.73
CA ASN A 81 -1.92 7.91 -14.98
C ASN A 81 -2.48 8.88 -13.92
N TRP A 82 -3.77 8.77 -13.64
CA TRP A 82 -4.44 9.49 -12.56
C TRP A 82 -4.45 8.69 -11.26
N TYR A 83 -3.36 8.01 -10.98
CA TYR A 83 -3.22 7.11 -9.85
C TYR A 83 -1.97 7.46 -9.05
N SER A 84 -2.11 7.48 -7.73
CA SER A 84 -0.99 7.67 -6.80
C SER A 84 -1.28 7.00 -5.46
N LYS A 85 -0.23 6.71 -4.70
CA LYS A 85 -0.35 6.32 -3.31
C LYS A 85 -0.59 7.56 -2.45
N GLY A 86 -1.60 7.49 -1.60
CA GLY A 86 -1.89 8.49 -0.59
C GLY A 86 -1.10 8.24 0.71
N ASN A 87 -1.53 8.90 1.77
CA ASN A 87 -0.95 8.76 3.10
C ASN A 87 -1.25 7.39 3.74
N SER A 88 -0.58 7.09 4.85
CA SER A 88 -0.85 5.88 5.63
C SER A 88 -2.23 5.94 6.28
N VAL A 89 -2.95 4.82 6.27
CA VAL A 89 -4.23 4.69 6.99
C VAL A 89 -4.06 4.93 8.50
N PHE A 90 -2.92 4.52 9.06
CA PHE A 90 -2.57 4.69 10.48
C PHE A 90 -1.75 5.93 10.77
N GLU A 91 -1.70 6.88 9.83
CA GLU A 91 -1.01 8.13 10.07
C GLU A 91 -1.63 8.85 11.27
N THR A 92 -0.78 9.14 12.24
CA THR A 92 -1.17 9.95 13.40
C THR A 92 -0.86 11.40 13.10
N HIS A 93 -1.82 12.28 13.34
CA HIS A 93 -1.59 13.70 13.18
C HIS A 93 -0.66 14.16 14.29
N SER A 94 0.59 14.39 13.94
CA SER A 94 1.56 15.04 14.81
C SER A 94 1.64 16.53 14.47
N ASN A 95 0.60 17.27 14.78
CA ASN A 95 0.71 18.73 14.86
C ASN A 95 1.37 19.06 16.20
N LYS A 96 2.68 18.82 16.28
CA LYS A 96 3.47 19.13 17.48
C LYS A 96 3.86 20.62 17.62
N GLU A 97 3.32 21.47 16.77
CA GLU A 97 3.50 22.92 16.93
C GLU A 97 2.21 23.55 17.49
N ASN A 98 2.02 23.45 18.77
CA ASN A 98 0.84 23.89 19.53
C ASN A 98 -0.34 22.90 19.48
N ASP A 99 -0.76 22.43 20.61
CA ASP A 99 -1.81 21.46 20.92
C ASP A 99 -3.22 21.74 20.31
N GLU A 100 -3.34 22.62 19.35
CA GLU A 100 -4.55 22.85 18.58
C GLU A 100 -4.50 22.05 17.28
N GLU A 101 -5.30 21.00 17.25
CA GLU A 101 -5.57 20.22 16.05
C GLU A 101 -6.06 21.18 14.94
N LEU A 102 -5.30 21.31 13.85
CA LEU A 102 -5.72 22.14 12.70
C LEU A 102 -7.04 21.57 12.17
N ALA A 103 -8.15 22.22 12.54
CA ALA A 103 -9.47 21.86 12.09
C ALA A 103 -9.66 22.30 10.63
N TYR A 104 -9.23 21.47 9.69
CA TYR A 104 -9.54 21.70 8.29
C TYR A 104 -11.04 21.59 8.06
N LYS A 105 -11.60 22.55 7.33
CA LYS A 105 -12.97 22.47 6.82
C LYS A 105 -13.09 21.36 5.77
N GLU A 106 -12.05 21.21 4.95
CA GLU A 106 -11.90 20.11 3.99
C GLU A 106 -10.43 19.97 3.58
N ILE A 107 -10.05 18.76 3.10
CA ILE A 107 -8.77 18.52 2.47
C ILE A 107 -9.03 18.17 1.00
N TYR A 108 -8.36 18.91 0.12
CA TYR A 108 -8.41 18.70 -1.31
C TYR A 108 -7.13 18.03 -1.80
N ILE A 109 -7.23 17.38 -2.93
CA ILE A 109 -6.09 16.91 -3.70
C ILE A 109 -6.05 17.67 -5.03
N LEU A 110 -4.88 18.17 -5.38
CA LEU A 110 -4.55 18.69 -6.70
C LEU A 110 -3.62 17.69 -7.38
N PHE A 111 -4.08 17.07 -8.43
CA PHE A 111 -3.34 16.05 -9.15
C PHE A 111 -2.99 16.53 -10.54
N GLY A 112 -1.67 16.63 -10.82
CA GLY A 112 -1.15 16.92 -12.15
C GLY A 112 -0.65 15.65 -12.85
N ARG A 113 -0.84 15.57 -14.16
CA ARG A 113 -0.23 14.51 -14.98
C ARG A 113 0.34 15.06 -16.28
N LYS A 114 1.41 14.43 -16.77
CA LYS A 114 1.80 14.53 -18.17
C LYS A 114 0.91 13.60 -18.99
N PRO A 115 0.27 14.07 -20.08
CA PRO A 115 -0.44 13.19 -20.99
C PRO A 115 0.48 12.10 -21.56
N LYS A 116 -0.10 10.94 -21.87
CA LYS A 116 0.65 9.86 -22.54
C LYS A 116 1.01 10.28 -23.97
N PRO A 117 2.14 9.83 -24.51
CA PRO A 117 2.54 10.18 -25.89
C PRO A 117 1.46 9.92 -26.93
N LYS A 118 0.61 8.91 -26.73
CA LYS A 118 -0.51 8.57 -27.62
C LYS A 118 -1.65 9.61 -27.62
N GLU A 119 -1.70 10.49 -26.62
CA GLU A 119 -2.78 11.47 -26.48
C GLU A 119 -2.51 12.76 -27.29
N ASN A 120 -1.31 12.91 -27.87
CA ASN A 120 -0.88 14.06 -28.70
C ASN A 120 -1.14 15.42 -28.01
N LYS A 121 -0.99 15.50 -26.71
CA LYS A 121 -1.12 16.72 -25.90
C LYS A 121 0.24 17.15 -25.40
N THR A 122 0.46 18.45 -25.34
CA THR A 122 1.73 19.06 -24.93
C THR A 122 1.66 19.75 -23.58
N ASN A 123 0.46 19.88 -23.00
CA ASN A 123 0.26 20.55 -21.73
C ASN A 123 -0.02 19.53 -20.63
N CYS A 124 0.39 19.84 -19.41
CA CYS A 124 -0.02 19.08 -18.25
C CYS A 124 -1.54 19.18 -18.05
N GLU A 125 -2.13 18.13 -17.55
CA GLU A 125 -3.55 18.11 -17.20
C GLU A 125 -3.70 18.10 -15.68
N ILE A 126 -4.67 18.84 -15.18
CA ILE A 126 -4.93 18.99 -13.75
C ILE A 126 -6.35 18.51 -13.41
N ARG A 127 -6.46 17.74 -12.34
CA ARG A 127 -7.73 17.43 -11.68
C ARG A 127 -7.61 17.77 -10.19
N TYR A 128 -8.70 18.18 -9.62
CA TYR A 128 -8.83 18.30 -8.18
C TYR A 128 -10.16 17.73 -7.70
N SER A 129 -10.21 17.31 -6.46
CA SER A 129 -11.41 16.90 -5.74
C SER A 129 -11.15 16.94 -4.24
N THR A 130 -12.16 16.67 -3.41
CA THR A 130 -11.88 16.38 -2.00
C THR A 130 -11.01 15.13 -1.89
N TYR A 131 -10.15 15.10 -0.89
CA TYR A 131 -9.29 13.94 -0.66
C TYR A 131 -10.12 12.67 -0.44
N SER A 132 -11.24 12.79 0.30
CA SER A 132 -12.18 11.68 0.50
C SER A 132 -12.63 11.09 -0.84
N ASN A 133 -13.11 11.91 -1.75
CA ASN A 133 -13.64 11.44 -3.04
C ASN A 133 -12.58 10.83 -3.95
N SER A 134 -11.31 11.17 -3.76
CA SER A 134 -10.21 10.65 -4.56
C SER A 134 -9.74 9.25 -4.13
N ILE A 135 -10.05 8.84 -2.90
CA ILE A 135 -9.60 7.56 -2.35
C ILE A 135 -10.53 6.43 -2.79
N LYS A 136 -10.03 5.50 -3.60
CA LYS A 136 -10.84 4.43 -4.19
C LYS A 136 -10.59 3.05 -3.59
N LYS A 137 -9.42 2.83 -2.96
CA LYS A 137 -9.07 1.58 -2.30
C LYS A 137 -8.00 1.77 -1.23
N ILE A 138 -7.81 0.74 -0.41
CA ILE A 138 -6.67 0.60 0.49
C ILE A 138 -5.72 -0.41 -0.14
N GLU A 139 -4.44 -0.05 -0.24
CA GLU A 139 -3.36 -0.92 -0.67
C GLU A 139 -2.36 -1.14 0.46
N VAL A 140 -1.83 -2.35 0.55
CA VAL A 140 -0.79 -2.67 1.51
C VAL A 140 0.54 -2.80 0.78
N THR A 141 1.43 -1.84 1.03
CA THR A 141 2.80 -1.89 0.50
C THR A 141 3.79 -2.05 1.65
N HIS A 142 4.30 -0.97 2.20
CA HIS A 142 5.07 -0.98 3.46
C HIS A 142 4.14 -0.90 4.67
N SER A 143 3.02 -0.22 4.50
CA SER A 143 1.91 -0.09 5.44
C SER A 143 0.61 -0.02 4.64
N PRO A 144 -0.56 -0.24 5.27
CA PRO A 144 -1.82 0.09 4.64
C PRO A 144 -1.84 1.58 4.27
N ARG A 145 -2.05 1.86 2.99
CA ARG A 145 -2.10 3.20 2.42
C ARG A 145 -3.38 3.40 1.64
N PHE A 146 -3.87 4.60 1.65
CA PHE A 146 -4.90 4.99 0.73
C PHE A 146 -4.36 5.01 -0.70
N ALA A 147 -5.19 4.60 -1.65
CA ALA A 147 -4.88 4.69 -3.07
C ALA A 147 -5.80 5.72 -3.72
N VAL A 148 -5.20 6.78 -4.20
CA VAL A 148 -5.85 7.85 -4.93
C VAL A 148 -6.03 7.44 -6.38
N ASN A 149 -7.24 7.57 -6.90
CA ASN A 149 -7.52 7.38 -8.32
C ASN A 149 -8.55 8.41 -8.80
N MET A 150 -8.12 9.30 -9.67
CA MET A 150 -8.96 10.35 -10.23
C MET A 150 -9.41 10.06 -11.68
N SER A 151 -9.22 8.82 -12.16
CA SER A 151 -9.65 8.40 -13.51
C SER A 151 -11.04 7.73 -13.52
N THR A 152 -11.63 7.46 -12.38
CA THR A 152 -12.86 6.66 -12.23
C THR A 152 -13.90 7.38 -11.40
N ASP A 153 -15.17 7.18 -11.75
CA ASP A 153 -16.33 7.65 -10.99
C ASP A 153 -16.77 6.65 -9.90
N GLN A 154 -15.96 5.62 -9.62
CA GLN A 154 -16.24 4.71 -8.52
C GLN A 154 -16.44 5.47 -7.22
N LYS A 155 -17.33 4.95 -6.37
CA LYS A 155 -17.50 5.48 -5.02
C LYS A 155 -16.19 5.41 -4.25
N ASP A 156 -15.97 6.41 -3.40
CA ASP A 156 -14.87 6.38 -2.45
C ASP A 156 -15.08 5.33 -1.36
N ILE A 157 -13.99 4.95 -0.69
CA ILE A 157 -14.04 3.87 0.31
C ILE A 157 -14.87 4.24 1.54
N PHE A 158 -14.94 5.51 1.91
CA PHE A 158 -15.71 5.96 3.07
C PHE A 158 -17.20 5.77 2.81
N SER A 159 -17.67 6.24 1.66
CA SER A 159 -19.07 6.05 1.22
C SER A 159 -19.47 4.57 1.07
N ILE A 160 -18.52 3.68 0.75
CA ILE A 160 -18.76 2.23 0.70
C ILE A 160 -19.00 1.67 2.11
N ILE A 161 -18.25 2.15 3.11
CA ILE A 161 -18.35 1.67 4.49
C ILE A 161 -19.54 2.31 5.19
N ASN A 162 -19.62 3.63 5.17
CA ASN A 162 -20.70 4.41 5.74
C ASN A 162 -20.83 5.72 4.93
N PRO A 163 -22.00 6.02 4.34
CA PRO A 163 -22.22 7.25 3.56
C PRO A 163 -21.95 8.55 4.33
N GLU A 164 -22.03 8.52 5.64
CA GLU A 164 -21.76 9.66 6.53
C GLU A 164 -20.26 9.86 6.84
N ASP A 165 -19.40 8.87 6.51
CA ASP A 165 -17.97 8.95 6.77
C ASP A 165 -17.24 9.72 5.66
N THR A 166 -16.24 10.50 6.10
CA THR A 166 -15.30 11.22 5.25
C THR A 166 -13.89 11.00 5.74
N TYR A 167 -12.89 11.33 4.93
CA TYR A 167 -11.51 11.29 5.39
C TYR A 167 -11.27 12.17 6.62
N LEU A 168 -11.90 13.34 6.71
CA LEU A 168 -11.79 14.23 7.88
C LEU A 168 -12.26 13.57 9.17
N LYS A 169 -13.40 12.88 9.14
CA LYS A 169 -13.89 12.12 10.28
C LYS A 169 -13.00 10.91 10.58
N PHE A 170 -12.51 10.25 9.55
CA PHE A 170 -11.64 9.09 9.68
C PHE A 170 -10.28 9.45 10.29
N ARG A 171 -9.66 10.56 9.87
CA ARG A 171 -8.30 10.91 10.28
C ARG A 171 -8.15 11.05 11.79
N VAL A 172 -9.18 11.52 12.49
CA VAL A 172 -9.18 11.72 13.94
C VAL A 172 -9.56 10.46 14.74
N LYS A 173 -9.98 9.39 14.07
CA LYS A 173 -10.31 8.12 14.73
C LYS A 173 -9.09 7.53 15.44
N SER A 174 -9.33 6.83 16.55
CA SER A 174 -8.33 6.03 17.24
C SER A 174 -7.80 4.90 16.33
N THR A 175 -6.64 4.36 16.67
CA THR A 175 -6.07 3.20 15.95
C THR A 175 -7.03 2.01 15.92
N SER A 176 -7.79 1.79 17.00
CA SER A 176 -8.80 0.74 17.08
C SER A 176 -9.91 0.94 16.05
N GLU A 177 -10.49 2.13 16.02
CA GLU A 177 -11.56 2.47 15.07
C GLU A 177 -11.06 2.44 13.61
N LYS A 178 -9.82 2.87 13.37
CA LYS A 178 -9.19 2.75 12.03
C LYS A 178 -9.03 1.30 11.61
N THR A 179 -8.64 0.43 12.53
CA THR A 179 -8.50 -1.01 12.24
C THR A 179 -9.86 -1.64 11.93
N GLU A 180 -10.88 -1.30 12.71
CA GLU A 180 -12.25 -1.78 12.46
C GLU A 180 -12.78 -1.28 11.11
N PHE A 181 -12.52 -0.04 10.76
CA PHE A 181 -12.85 0.49 9.44
C PHE A 181 -12.21 -0.34 8.31
N ILE A 182 -10.92 -0.69 8.44
CA ILE A 182 -10.20 -1.50 7.46
C ILE A 182 -10.80 -2.91 7.38
N LYS A 183 -11.10 -3.53 8.53
CA LYS A 183 -11.78 -4.83 8.60
C LYS A 183 -13.10 -4.80 7.83
N ASN A 184 -13.93 -3.79 8.10
CA ASN A 184 -15.21 -3.61 7.43
C ASN A 184 -15.05 -3.35 5.92
N TYR A 185 -14.03 -2.60 5.52
CA TYR A 185 -13.71 -2.37 4.11
C TYR A 185 -13.39 -3.69 3.39
N PHE A 186 -12.47 -4.49 3.90
CA PHE A 186 -12.12 -5.77 3.30
C PHE A 186 -13.28 -6.76 3.30
N SER A 187 -14.07 -6.82 4.37
CA SER A 187 -15.27 -7.67 4.46
C SER A 187 -16.31 -7.31 3.39
N LYS A 188 -16.52 -6.02 3.12
CA LYS A 188 -17.47 -5.59 2.08
C LYS A 188 -16.95 -5.86 0.67
N LEU A 189 -15.64 -5.74 0.44
CA LEU A 189 -15.05 -6.08 -0.86
C LEU A 189 -15.21 -7.56 -1.20
N THR A 190 -15.06 -8.44 -0.22
CA THR A 190 -15.25 -9.88 -0.43
C THR A 190 -16.67 -10.21 -0.84
N LYS A 191 -17.65 -9.63 -0.17
CA LYS A 191 -19.07 -9.82 -0.50
C LYS A 191 -19.46 -9.29 -1.89
N SER A 192 -18.84 -8.18 -2.34
CA SER A 192 -19.17 -7.57 -3.63
C SER A 192 -18.59 -8.30 -4.84
N ASN A 193 -17.51 -9.03 -4.66
CA ASN A 193 -16.78 -9.69 -5.76
C ASN A 193 -17.15 -11.18 -5.92
N ASN A 194 -18.14 -11.70 -5.19
CA ASN A 194 -18.47 -13.14 -5.12
C ASN A 194 -17.26 -14.05 -4.83
N GLN A 195 -16.19 -13.49 -4.30
CA GLN A 195 -15.03 -14.21 -3.82
C GLN A 195 -15.11 -14.17 -2.30
N ASP A 196 -15.72 -15.21 -1.70
CA ASP A 196 -15.65 -15.37 -0.25
C ASP A 196 -14.19 -15.54 0.16
N LYS A 197 -13.58 -14.42 0.52
CA LYS A 197 -12.27 -14.42 1.16
C LYS A 197 -12.49 -14.83 2.61
N TRP A 198 -12.61 -16.11 2.82
CA TRP A 198 -12.95 -16.81 4.06
C TRP A 198 -11.99 -16.49 5.24
N TYR A 199 -10.82 -15.94 4.99
CA TYR A 199 -9.92 -15.43 6.04
C TYR A 199 -10.35 -14.07 6.62
N VAL A 200 -11.36 -13.43 6.05
CA VAL A 200 -11.97 -12.22 6.60
C VAL A 200 -13.10 -12.66 7.54
N THR A 201 -12.77 -12.84 8.82
CA THR A 201 -13.76 -13.25 9.83
C THR A 201 -14.84 -12.18 10.00
N ASN A 202 -16.10 -12.62 10.00
CA ASN A 202 -17.26 -11.76 10.28
C ASN A 202 -17.60 -11.69 11.78
N GLU A 203 -16.74 -12.21 12.66
CA GLU A 203 -17.03 -12.24 14.09
C GLU A 203 -16.96 -10.84 14.69
N GLU A 204 -18.07 -10.45 15.32
CA GLU A 204 -18.26 -9.20 16.06
C GLU A 204 -17.58 -9.24 17.43
N ASP A 205 -16.38 -9.78 17.55
CA ASP A 205 -15.68 -9.79 18.83
C ASP A 205 -14.95 -8.46 19.05
N THR A 206 -15.68 -7.52 19.60
CA THR A 206 -15.33 -6.09 19.68
C THR A 206 -14.39 -5.73 20.83
N GLN A 207 -13.89 -6.71 21.59
CA GLN A 207 -13.05 -6.41 22.76
C GLN A 207 -11.54 -6.51 22.51
N ILE A 208 -11.11 -7.08 21.40
CA ILE A 208 -9.68 -7.24 21.09
C ILE A 208 -9.12 -5.94 20.51
N LYS A 209 -8.21 -5.30 21.25
CA LYS A 209 -7.52 -4.09 20.75
C LYS A 209 -6.48 -4.48 19.70
N PRO A 210 -6.49 -3.85 18.51
CA PRO A 210 -5.49 -4.12 17.50
C PRO A 210 -4.10 -3.76 17.99
N MET A 211 -3.14 -4.63 17.72
CA MET A 211 -1.76 -4.50 18.17
C MET A 211 -0.83 -4.20 16.99
N ASN A 212 0.15 -3.34 17.21
CA ASN A 212 1.18 -3.12 16.21
C ASN A 212 2.12 -4.34 16.17
N PHE A 213 2.40 -4.88 14.98
CA PHE A 213 3.29 -6.01 14.76
C PHE A 213 4.64 -5.84 15.46
N SER A 214 5.19 -4.63 15.52
CA SER A 214 6.45 -4.36 16.21
C SER A 214 6.43 -4.67 17.70
N LYS A 215 5.25 -4.61 18.35
CA LYS A 215 5.03 -4.83 19.78
C LYS A 215 4.79 -6.29 20.16
N LEU A 216 4.56 -7.15 19.17
CA LEU A 216 4.42 -8.59 19.40
C LEU A 216 5.72 -9.20 19.91
N ASN A 217 5.63 -10.29 20.66
CA ASN A 217 6.79 -11.09 20.99
C ASN A 217 7.32 -11.87 19.77
N ASN A 218 8.51 -12.47 19.91
CA ASN A 218 9.15 -13.13 18.78
C ASN A 218 8.39 -14.37 18.28
N ALA A 219 7.73 -15.11 19.15
CA ALA A 219 6.94 -16.30 18.79
C ALA A 219 5.70 -15.90 17.98
N GLU A 220 4.96 -14.87 18.43
CA GLU A 220 3.81 -14.32 17.71
C GLU A 220 4.21 -13.77 16.34
N LYS A 221 5.30 -12.98 16.27
CA LYS A 221 5.83 -12.50 14.99
C LYS A 221 6.18 -13.66 14.05
N SER A 222 6.84 -14.70 14.58
CA SER A 222 7.24 -15.86 13.81
C SER A 222 6.04 -16.60 13.25
N LYS A 223 5.02 -16.86 14.08
CA LYS A 223 3.76 -17.51 13.67
C LYS A 223 3.09 -16.74 12.52
N ILE A 224 2.92 -15.43 12.66
CA ILE A 224 2.28 -14.58 11.64
C ILE A 224 3.07 -14.56 10.33
N LEU A 225 4.40 -14.46 10.39
CA LEU A 225 5.24 -14.50 9.19
C LEU A 225 5.19 -15.86 8.51
N ALA A 226 5.27 -16.95 9.27
CA ALA A 226 5.18 -18.31 8.75
C ALA A 226 3.81 -18.57 8.09
N GLU A 227 2.72 -18.21 8.75
CA GLU A 227 1.36 -18.30 8.19
C GLU A 227 1.23 -17.48 6.89
N SER A 228 1.83 -16.30 6.85
CA SER A 228 1.80 -15.46 5.64
C SER A 228 2.55 -16.12 4.47
N PHE A 229 3.68 -16.79 4.71
CA PHE A 229 4.38 -17.56 3.68
C PHE A 229 3.58 -18.76 3.21
N ILE A 230 2.86 -19.41 4.12
CA ILE A 230 1.98 -20.54 3.79
C ILE A 230 0.82 -20.09 2.89
N LEU A 231 0.14 -19.03 3.28
CA LEU A 231 -1.10 -18.61 2.60
C LEU A 231 -0.85 -17.85 1.30
N PHE A 232 0.20 -17.01 1.25
CA PHE A 232 0.40 -16.04 0.16
C PHE A 232 1.77 -16.15 -0.54
N PRO A 233 2.29 -17.35 -0.85
CA PRO A 233 3.58 -17.49 -1.51
C PRO A 233 3.61 -16.80 -2.88
N TYR A 234 2.49 -16.81 -3.60
CA TYR A 234 2.36 -16.17 -4.91
C TYR A 234 2.57 -14.66 -4.86
N ASP A 235 2.02 -14.02 -3.82
CA ASP A 235 2.08 -12.57 -3.66
C ASP A 235 3.45 -12.14 -3.13
N LEU A 236 4.01 -12.93 -2.20
CA LEU A 236 5.26 -12.61 -1.52
C LEU A 236 6.49 -12.82 -2.42
N PHE A 237 6.48 -13.82 -3.31
CA PHE A 237 7.62 -14.14 -4.17
C PHE A 237 7.55 -13.50 -5.56
N GLN A 238 6.74 -12.45 -5.76
CA GLN A 238 6.79 -11.63 -6.97
C GLN A 238 8.04 -10.74 -6.99
N LYS A 239 8.44 -10.25 -8.17
CA LYS A 239 9.55 -9.30 -8.34
C LYS A 239 9.39 -8.05 -7.46
N ILE A 240 8.16 -7.58 -7.34
CA ILE A 240 7.73 -6.57 -6.35
C ILE A 240 6.64 -7.24 -5.55
N GLY A 241 6.97 -7.73 -4.35
CA GLY A 241 6.03 -8.45 -3.51
C GLY A 241 4.75 -7.63 -3.26
N ASP A 242 3.60 -8.28 -3.39
CA ASP A 242 2.30 -7.73 -3.01
C ASP A 242 1.97 -8.16 -1.58
N TYR A 243 1.75 -7.18 -0.72
CA TYR A 243 1.46 -7.40 0.70
C TYR A 243 -0.01 -7.12 1.05
N SER A 244 -0.87 -6.90 0.06
CA SER A 244 -2.28 -6.53 0.28
C SER A 244 -3.04 -7.62 1.01
N GLU A 245 -2.93 -8.86 0.55
CA GLU A 245 -3.60 -10.02 1.17
C GLU A 245 -2.98 -10.35 2.54
N VAL A 246 -1.66 -10.29 2.65
CA VAL A 246 -0.95 -10.47 3.93
C VAL A 246 -1.43 -9.45 4.96
N GLY A 247 -1.51 -8.17 4.58
CA GLY A 247 -1.99 -7.11 5.48
C GLY A 247 -3.45 -7.28 5.86
N ALA A 248 -4.30 -7.69 4.93
CA ALA A 248 -5.70 -7.98 5.19
C ALA A 248 -5.85 -9.16 6.18
N ASN A 249 -5.13 -10.26 5.97
CA ASN A 249 -5.12 -11.41 6.87
C ASN A 249 -4.62 -11.03 8.28
N MET A 250 -3.53 -10.28 8.38
CA MET A 250 -3.01 -9.83 9.68
C MET A 250 -4.04 -9.01 10.46
N ILE A 251 -4.73 -8.09 9.79
CA ILE A 251 -5.71 -7.21 10.44
C ILE A 251 -6.99 -7.98 10.80
N THR A 252 -7.48 -8.81 9.90
CA THR A 252 -8.78 -9.46 10.08
C THR A 252 -8.71 -10.71 10.96
N ARG A 253 -7.65 -11.50 10.86
CA ARG A 253 -7.49 -12.76 11.59
C ARG A 253 -6.71 -12.59 12.90
N HIS A 254 -5.66 -11.79 12.90
CA HIS A 254 -4.78 -11.63 14.06
C HIS A 254 -4.99 -10.32 14.84
N PHE A 255 -5.85 -9.41 14.36
CA PHE A 255 -5.99 -8.07 14.92
C PHE A 255 -4.66 -7.33 15.05
N VAL A 256 -3.76 -7.57 14.08
CA VAL A 256 -2.43 -7.00 14.04
C VAL A 256 -2.27 -6.11 12.81
N TYR A 257 -1.75 -4.93 13.00
CA TYR A 257 -1.37 -4.04 11.91
C TYR A 257 0.14 -3.79 11.91
N SER A 258 0.71 -3.50 10.76
CA SER A 258 2.11 -3.09 10.64
C SER A 258 2.23 -1.78 9.87
N THR A 259 3.07 -0.87 10.35
CA THR A 259 3.44 0.36 9.64
C THR A 259 4.60 0.14 8.67
N SER A 260 5.27 -1.01 8.77
CA SER A 260 6.42 -1.40 7.94
C SER A 260 6.37 -2.89 7.56
N LEU A 261 5.21 -3.36 7.10
CA LEU A 261 4.96 -4.77 6.84
C LEU A 261 5.98 -5.39 5.89
N ARG A 262 6.29 -4.72 4.78
CA ARG A 262 7.29 -5.17 3.83
C ARG A 262 8.65 -5.40 4.48
N ASP A 263 9.06 -4.54 5.41
CA ASP A 263 10.37 -4.64 6.06
C ASP A 263 10.46 -5.86 6.97
N SER A 264 9.32 -6.33 7.50
CA SER A 264 9.24 -7.57 8.29
C SER A 264 9.59 -8.81 7.46
N PHE A 265 9.32 -8.78 6.16
CA PHE A 265 9.67 -9.85 5.22
C PHE A 265 10.98 -9.58 4.49
N SER A 266 11.25 -8.33 4.12
CA SER A 266 12.41 -7.99 3.30
C SER A 266 12.85 -6.54 3.46
N ALA A 267 14.02 -6.32 4.00
CA ALA A 267 14.68 -5.01 4.05
C ALA A 267 15.88 -4.98 3.08
N GLY A 268 15.59 -5.04 1.77
CA GLY A 268 16.63 -5.05 0.73
C GLY A 268 17.24 -6.41 0.43
N GLY A 269 18.34 -6.43 -0.31
CA GLY A 269 19.04 -7.65 -0.68
C GLY A 269 20.07 -8.08 0.38
N LYS A 270 20.40 -9.37 0.39
CA LYS A 270 21.48 -9.91 1.20
C LYS A 270 22.62 -10.36 0.29
N THR A 271 23.85 -10.17 0.75
CA THR A 271 25.04 -10.65 0.04
C THR A 271 25.71 -11.72 0.89
N GLN A 272 26.01 -12.85 0.27
CA GLN A 272 26.86 -13.89 0.84
C GLN A 272 28.15 -14.02 0.00
N ILE A 273 29.25 -14.38 0.64
CA ILE A 273 30.56 -14.57 0.00
C ILE A 273 30.89 -16.03 0.14
N PHE A 274 31.20 -16.69 -0.99
CA PHE A 274 31.69 -18.07 -1.03
C PHE A 274 32.91 -18.09 -1.95
N ASP A 275 34.11 -18.32 -1.43
CA ASP A 275 35.35 -18.53 -2.19
C ASP A 275 35.48 -17.64 -3.46
N ASN A 276 35.46 -16.33 -3.32
CA ASN A 276 35.48 -15.36 -4.41
C ASN A 276 34.18 -15.21 -5.25
N ILE A 277 33.08 -15.83 -4.81
CA ILE A 277 31.77 -15.66 -5.42
C ILE A 277 30.88 -14.80 -4.48
N TYR A 278 30.34 -13.74 -4.99
CA TYR A 278 29.31 -12.95 -4.31
C TYR A 278 27.95 -13.38 -4.83
N ILE A 279 27.09 -13.83 -3.95
CA ILE A 279 25.70 -14.12 -4.28
C ILE A 279 24.83 -13.06 -3.61
N ARG A 280 24.09 -12.33 -4.42
CA ARG A 280 23.13 -11.32 -3.96
C ARG A 280 21.71 -11.72 -4.36
N TYR A 281 20.82 -11.77 -3.39
CA TYR A 281 19.41 -12.14 -3.59
C TYR A 281 18.48 -11.39 -2.63
N PRO A 282 17.16 -11.33 -2.93
CA PRO A 282 16.19 -10.67 -2.09
C PRO A 282 16.18 -11.23 -0.66
N LYS A 283 16.19 -10.36 0.33
CA LYS A 283 16.23 -10.75 1.76
C LYS A 283 15.02 -11.59 2.19
N ILE A 284 13.88 -11.46 1.52
CA ILE A 284 12.68 -12.25 1.80
C ILE A 284 12.97 -13.77 1.74
N LEU A 285 13.86 -14.21 0.87
CA LEU A 285 14.26 -15.62 0.77
C LEU A 285 15.03 -16.10 2.00
N ASN A 286 15.75 -15.20 2.63
CA ASN A 286 16.40 -15.48 3.90
C ASN A 286 15.37 -15.64 5.02
N THR A 287 14.44 -14.68 5.11
CA THR A 287 13.34 -14.75 6.07
C THR A 287 12.53 -16.03 5.87
N PHE A 288 12.24 -16.39 4.63
CA PHE A 288 11.57 -17.65 4.30
C PHE A 288 12.35 -18.87 4.81
N ARG A 289 13.66 -18.94 4.55
CA ARG A 289 14.52 -20.03 5.03
C ARG A 289 14.59 -20.09 6.55
N GLU A 290 14.67 -18.93 7.21
CA GLU A 290 14.69 -18.82 8.68
C GLU A 290 13.35 -19.26 9.32
N LYS A 291 12.25 -19.21 8.56
CA LYS A 291 10.92 -19.61 9.02
C LYS A 291 10.50 -21.03 8.63
N GLN A 292 11.36 -21.82 8.00
CA GLN A 292 10.99 -23.17 7.54
C GLN A 292 10.44 -24.07 8.64
N GLU A 293 11.09 -24.08 9.81
CA GLU A 293 10.64 -24.91 10.92
C GLU A 293 9.26 -24.45 11.45
N ASP A 294 9.04 -23.15 11.56
CA ASP A 294 7.74 -22.61 11.95
C ASP A 294 6.66 -22.97 10.92
N ILE A 295 6.98 -22.89 9.61
CA ILE A 295 6.10 -23.27 8.50
C ILE A 295 5.75 -24.75 8.58
N LYS A 296 6.76 -25.64 8.71
CA LYS A 296 6.55 -27.08 8.83
C LYS A 296 5.69 -27.43 10.05
N ASN A 297 5.97 -26.82 11.19
CA ASN A 297 5.21 -27.02 12.41
C ASN A 297 3.74 -26.63 12.24
N LEU A 298 3.44 -25.49 11.60
CA LEU A 298 2.07 -25.05 11.34
C LEU A 298 1.35 -25.97 10.34
N LEU A 299 2.04 -26.47 9.31
CA LEU A 299 1.48 -27.36 8.29
C LEU A 299 1.24 -28.78 8.83
N ASN A 300 2.09 -29.26 9.74
CA ASN A 300 1.94 -30.55 10.37
C ASN A 300 0.91 -30.55 11.51
N ASN A 301 0.71 -29.40 12.15
CA ASN A 301 -0.22 -29.24 13.29
C ASN A 301 -1.08 -27.99 13.08
N PRO A 302 -1.96 -27.98 12.07
CA PRO A 302 -2.77 -26.80 11.75
C PRO A 302 -3.74 -26.49 12.90
N GLN A 303 -3.76 -25.21 13.30
CA GLN A 303 -4.65 -24.70 14.34
C GLN A 303 -5.60 -23.64 13.74
N ASP A 304 -6.66 -23.32 14.43
CA ASP A 304 -7.56 -22.20 14.08
C ASP A 304 -8.04 -22.25 12.62
N ASN A 305 -8.52 -23.40 12.16
CA ASN A 305 -8.99 -23.67 10.78
C ASN A 305 -7.94 -23.41 9.68
N LEU A 306 -6.64 -23.42 10.01
CA LEU A 306 -5.59 -23.14 9.04
C LEU A 306 -5.62 -24.08 7.82
N GLU A 307 -5.99 -25.33 8.01
CA GLU A 307 -6.11 -26.33 6.92
C GLU A 307 -7.13 -25.92 5.86
N GLU A 308 -8.36 -25.61 6.29
CA GLU A 308 -9.42 -25.14 5.41
C GLU A 308 -9.01 -23.86 4.68
N ILE A 309 -8.36 -23.00 5.42
CA ILE A 309 -7.81 -21.74 4.98
C ILE A 309 -6.76 -21.93 3.88
N CYS A 310 -5.84 -22.83 4.05
CA CYS A 310 -4.82 -23.13 3.06
C CYS A 310 -5.45 -23.59 1.75
N PHE A 311 -6.33 -24.59 1.81
CA PHE A 311 -6.97 -25.13 0.62
C PHE A 311 -7.77 -24.06 -0.12
N SER A 312 -8.59 -23.29 0.57
CA SER A 312 -9.39 -22.23 -0.07
C SER A 312 -8.54 -21.14 -0.70
N THR A 313 -7.45 -20.72 -0.02
CA THR A 313 -6.55 -19.69 -0.57
C THR A 313 -5.80 -20.23 -1.78
N TRP A 314 -5.23 -21.41 -1.67
CA TRP A 314 -4.44 -21.98 -2.74
C TRP A 314 -5.32 -22.28 -3.97
N GLU A 315 -6.50 -22.88 -3.80
CA GLU A 315 -7.45 -23.12 -4.89
C GLU A 315 -7.85 -21.82 -5.60
N SER A 316 -8.15 -20.76 -4.84
CA SER A 316 -8.51 -19.47 -5.43
C SER A 316 -7.37 -18.77 -6.20
N ARG A 317 -6.11 -19.05 -5.83
CA ARG A 317 -4.92 -18.41 -6.44
C ARG A 317 -4.29 -19.21 -7.56
N LEU A 318 -4.48 -20.52 -7.58
CA LEU A 318 -3.90 -21.40 -8.60
C LEU A 318 -4.61 -21.29 -9.95
N GLY A 319 -5.88 -20.91 -9.95
CA GLY A 319 -6.70 -20.88 -11.16
C GLY A 319 -6.66 -22.22 -11.92
N ASP A 320 -6.67 -22.17 -13.25
CA ASP A 320 -6.60 -23.35 -14.12
C ASP A 320 -5.14 -23.80 -14.41
N SER A 321 -4.16 -23.48 -13.54
CA SER A 321 -2.77 -23.89 -13.78
C SER A 321 -2.64 -25.41 -13.74
N PRO A 322 -2.31 -26.10 -14.86
CA PRO A 322 -2.16 -27.55 -14.87
C PRO A 322 -0.95 -28.04 -14.07
N LEU A 323 -0.02 -27.15 -13.71
CA LEU A 323 1.22 -27.47 -13.03
C LEU A 323 1.11 -27.44 -11.50
N LEU A 324 0.02 -26.89 -10.97
CA LEU A 324 -0.15 -26.62 -9.55
C LEU A 324 -1.53 -27.13 -9.10
N LYS A 325 -1.73 -28.45 -9.12
CA LYS A 325 -2.97 -29.05 -8.62
C LYS A 325 -2.87 -29.30 -7.12
N ILE A 326 -3.85 -28.81 -6.39
CA ILE A 326 -4.05 -29.19 -5.00
C ILE A 326 -4.66 -30.59 -4.96
N ASP A 327 -4.05 -31.47 -4.19
CA ASP A 327 -4.56 -32.81 -3.95
C ASP A 327 -4.93 -32.97 -2.46
N LYS A 328 -6.23 -32.99 -2.17
CA LYS A 328 -6.72 -33.10 -0.80
C LYS A 328 -6.46 -34.48 -0.15
N SER A 329 -5.95 -35.44 -0.91
CA SER A 329 -5.48 -36.73 -0.36
C SER A 329 -4.07 -36.64 0.24
N LEU A 330 -3.31 -35.62 -0.12
CA LEU A 330 -1.99 -35.33 0.42
C LEU A 330 -2.10 -34.44 1.67
N SER A 331 -1.08 -34.51 2.53
CA SER A 331 -0.94 -33.62 3.67
C SER A 331 -0.79 -32.15 3.24
N LEU A 332 -1.07 -31.20 4.14
CA LEU A 332 -0.84 -29.78 3.90
C LEU A 332 0.63 -29.52 3.55
N LEU A 333 1.57 -30.17 4.24
CA LEU A 333 3.01 -30.01 3.99
C LEU A 333 3.40 -30.47 2.59
N GLU A 334 2.84 -31.59 2.11
CA GLU A 334 3.10 -32.08 0.75
C GLU A 334 2.52 -31.15 -0.30
N ASN A 335 1.27 -30.71 -0.13
CA ASN A 335 0.66 -29.73 -1.03
C ASN A 335 1.46 -28.42 -1.08
N TYR A 336 1.82 -27.89 0.08
CA TYR A 336 2.62 -26.67 0.15
C TYR A 336 4.01 -26.85 -0.51
N SER A 337 4.67 -27.98 -0.26
CA SER A 337 5.94 -28.29 -0.90
C SER A 337 5.82 -28.36 -2.41
N ASN A 338 4.75 -28.95 -2.93
CA ASN A 338 4.44 -28.99 -4.36
C ASN A 338 4.23 -27.57 -4.91
N ILE A 339 3.53 -26.69 -4.18
CA ILE A 339 3.37 -25.29 -4.56
C ILE A 339 4.74 -24.60 -4.64
N ILE A 340 5.57 -24.67 -3.60
CA ILE A 340 6.87 -23.98 -3.54
C ILE A 340 7.82 -24.50 -4.63
N LEU A 341 7.88 -25.80 -4.86
CA LEU A 341 8.78 -26.40 -5.86
C LEU A 341 8.38 -26.04 -7.31
N ASN A 342 7.09 -25.81 -7.55
CA ASN A 342 6.57 -25.49 -8.89
C ASN A 342 6.31 -23.99 -9.09
N LEU A 343 6.35 -23.18 -8.02
CA LEU A 343 6.24 -21.74 -8.13
C LEU A 343 7.52 -21.18 -8.77
N LYS A 344 7.34 -20.43 -9.87
CA LYS A 344 8.42 -19.78 -10.61
C LYS A 344 8.40 -18.28 -10.34
N PRO A 345 9.08 -17.82 -9.28
CA PRO A 345 9.09 -16.41 -8.95
C PRO A 345 9.81 -15.59 -10.03
N GLU A 346 9.37 -14.35 -10.23
CA GLU A 346 10.06 -13.40 -11.10
C GLU A 346 11.29 -12.76 -10.44
N MET A 347 11.71 -13.26 -9.30
CA MET A 347 12.90 -12.80 -8.57
C MET A 347 14.18 -13.26 -9.25
N GLU A 348 15.26 -12.53 -9.01
CA GLU A 348 16.57 -12.79 -9.61
C GLU A 348 17.65 -12.95 -8.54
N ILE A 349 18.56 -13.88 -8.80
CA ILE A 349 19.82 -14.05 -8.09
C ILE A 349 20.95 -13.45 -8.94
N GLU A 350 21.74 -12.61 -8.32
CA GLU A 350 22.95 -12.03 -8.90
C GLU A 350 24.18 -12.75 -8.35
N CYS A 351 24.93 -13.38 -9.24
CA CYS A 351 26.19 -14.05 -8.91
C CYS A 351 27.35 -13.28 -9.55
N ILE A 352 28.34 -12.93 -8.73
CA ILE A 352 29.56 -12.24 -9.18
C ILE A 352 30.74 -13.14 -8.88
N HIS A 353 31.40 -13.59 -9.92
CA HIS A 353 32.60 -14.40 -9.83
C HIS A 353 33.75 -13.75 -10.61
N SER A 354 34.88 -13.47 -9.96
CA SER A 354 36.10 -12.92 -10.61
C SER A 354 35.83 -11.72 -11.56
N LYS A 355 34.92 -10.80 -11.18
CA LYS A 355 34.42 -9.64 -11.97
C LYS A 355 33.38 -9.96 -13.05
N GLU A 356 33.07 -11.21 -13.30
CA GLU A 356 31.93 -11.57 -14.16
C GLU A 356 30.65 -11.59 -13.35
N LYS A 357 29.62 -10.95 -13.89
CA LYS A 357 28.28 -10.89 -13.29
C LYS A 357 27.33 -11.74 -14.10
N SER A 358 26.65 -12.67 -13.46
CA SER A 358 25.55 -13.41 -14.03
C SER A 358 24.26 -13.21 -13.23
N ILE A 359 23.13 -13.14 -13.93
CA ILE A 359 21.82 -13.03 -13.34
C ILE A 359 21.03 -14.27 -13.71
N LYS A 360 20.45 -14.93 -12.70
CA LYS A 360 19.61 -16.13 -12.90
C LYS A 360 18.28 -15.93 -12.19
N LYS A 361 17.22 -16.54 -12.72
CA LYS A 361 15.95 -16.64 -12.00
C LYS A 361 16.12 -17.52 -10.77
N ILE A 362 15.38 -17.17 -9.72
CA ILE A 362 15.41 -17.92 -8.46
C ILE A 362 14.63 -19.20 -8.61
N ASP A 363 15.23 -20.28 -8.12
CA ASP A 363 14.57 -21.55 -7.86
C ASP A 363 14.33 -21.66 -6.36
N LEU A 364 13.06 -21.72 -5.94
CA LEU A 364 12.71 -21.80 -4.52
C LEU A 364 13.11 -23.12 -3.88
N SER A 365 13.39 -24.17 -4.66
CA SER A 365 13.92 -25.45 -4.15
C SER A 365 15.26 -25.29 -3.40
N LEU A 366 16.02 -24.23 -3.72
CA LEU A 366 17.26 -23.90 -3.03
C LEU A 366 17.04 -23.32 -1.62
N PHE A 367 15.83 -22.91 -1.33
CA PHE A 367 15.43 -22.25 -0.08
C PHE A 367 14.37 -23.04 0.70
N TRP A 368 13.95 -24.18 0.20
CA TRP A 368 12.96 -25.07 0.83
C TRP A 368 13.50 -26.50 0.87
N SER A 369 13.58 -27.07 2.06
CA SER A 369 13.93 -28.49 2.23
C SER A 369 12.78 -29.24 2.89
N ILE A 370 12.46 -30.43 2.37
CA ILE A 370 11.40 -31.30 2.91
C ILE A 370 11.91 -32.17 4.07
N SER A 371 13.24 -32.25 4.25
CA SER A 371 13.89 -33.06 5.30
C SER A 371 13.80 -32.45 6.68
#